data_cc073297ea5b74deef88bc42a02fea82
#
_entry.id   cc073297ea5b74deef88bc42a02fea82
#
_cell.length_a   1.000
_cell.length_b   1.000
_cell.length_c   1.000
_cell.angle_alpha   90.00
_cell.angle_beta   90.00
_cell.angle_gamma   90.00
#
_symmetry.space_group_name_H-M   'P 1'
#
loop_
_entity.id
_entity.type
_entity.pdbx_description
1 polymer ?
#
loop_
_entity_poly.entity_id
_entity_poly.type
_entity_poly.pdbx_seq_one_letter_code
_entity_poly.pdbx_strand_id
1 'polypeptide(L)'
;MIDFTEEQIQRYSRHILLQDVGVEGQEKIMNARVLVVGAGGLGAPVSLYLAAAGIGTIGIVDADVVDLSNLQRQVIHFTKDVGVPKVKSAEEKIKAINPDVKVETYYEFLDSSNALDIIKEYDFIVD
;
A
#
# COMPACT_ATOMS: atom_id res chain seq x y z
N MET A 1 6.33 -21.68 -2.95
CA MET A 1 5.74 -21.37 -4.27
C MET A 1 4.26 -21.04 -4.10
N ILE A 2 3.80 -19.96 -4.74
CA ILE A 2 2.40 -19.54 -4.68
C ILE A 2 1.62 -20.22 -5.80
N ASP A 3 0.46 -20.80 -5.46
CA ASP A 3 -0.48 -21.26 -6.47
C ASP A 3 -1.37 -20.07 -6.87
N PHE A 4 -1.12 -19.52 -8.05
CA PHE A 4 -1.93 -18.40 -8.54
C PHE A 4 -3.35 -18.86 -8.88
N THR A 5 -4.34 -18.07 -8.43
CA THR A 5 -5.72 -18.23 -8.89
C THR A 5 -5.84 -17.71 -10.33
N GLU A 6 -6.91 -18.09 -11.02
CA GLU A 6 -7.18 -17.57 -12.37
C GLU A 6 -7.31 -16.05 -12.37
N GLU A 7 -7.95 -15.48 -11.35
CA GLU A 7 -8.07 -14.04 -11.21
C GLU A 7 -6.71 -13.38 -11.05
N GLN A 8 -5.82 -13.96 -10.26
CA GLN A 8 -4.46 -13.43 -10.08
C GLN A 8 -3.66 -13.51 -11.37
N ILE A 9 -3.75 -14.59 -12.10
CA ILE A 9 -3.09 -14.73 -13.41
C ILE A 9 -3.58 -13.63 -14.36
N GLN A 10 -4.87 -13.40 -14.40
CA GLN A 10 -5.46 -12.36 -15.22
C GLN A 10 -5.06 -10.97 -14.75
N ARG A 11 -5.12 -10.72 -13.45
CA ARG A 11 -4.78 -9.42 -12.84
C ARG A 11 -3.33 -9.03 -13.11
N TYR A 12 -2.42 -9.98 -13.00
CA TYR A 12 -0.97 -9.74 -13.11
C TYR A 12 -0.37 -10.18 -14.45
N SER A 13 -1.20 -10.49 -15.44
CA SER A 13 -0.75 -11.03 -16.73
C SER A 13 0.30 -10.15 -17.40
N ARG A 14 0.17 -8.83 -17.30
CA ARG A 14 1.14 -7.91 -17.93
C ARG A 14 2.51 -7.99 -17.27
N HIS A 15 2.56 -8.21 -15.96
CA HIS A 15 3.82 -8.43 -15.24
C HIS A 15 4.41 -9.80 -15.57
N ILE A 16 3.58 -10.82 -15.59
CA ILE A 16 4.01 -12.21 -15.83
C ILE A 16 4.63 -12.34 -17.22
N LEU A 17 4.16 -11.58 -18.20
CA LEU A 17 4.69 -11.58 -19.56
C LEU A 17 6.02 -10.84 -19.70
N LEU A 18 6.39 -10.00 -18.75
CA LEU A 18 7.67 -9.28 -18.79
C LEU A 18 8.82 -10.24 -18.47
N GLN A 19 9.85 -10.23 -19.32
CA GLN A 19 10.99 -11.14 -19.18
C GLN A 19 11.66 -11.04 -17.82
N ASP A 20 11.81 -9.81 -17.30
CA ASP A 20 12.53 -9.57 -16.05
C ASP A 20 11.64 -9.73 -14.81
N VAL A 21 10.37 -9.93 -14.96
CA VAL A 21 9.42 -10.18 -13.86
C VAL A 21 8.99 -11.63 -13.86
N GLY A 22 8.18 -12.04 -14.83
CA GLY A 22 7.69 -13.41 -14.94
C GLY A 22 6.84 -13.85 -13.74
N VAL A 23 6.56 -15.13 -13.69
CA VAL A 23 5.85 -15.76 -12.56
C VAL A 23 6.66 -15.62 -11.28
N GLU A 24 7.96 -15.87 -11.36
CA GLU A 24 8.84 -15.80 -10.19
C GLU A 24 8.91 -14.37 -9.61
N GLY A 25 9.03 -13.36 -10.48
CA GLY A 25 9.04 -11.97 -10.04
C GLY A 25 7.72 -11.53 -9.42
N GLN A 26 6.60 -11.93 -10.02
CA GLN A 26 5.27 -11.61 -9.47
C GLN A 26 5.07 -12.29 -8.11
N GLU A 27 5.57 -13.51 -7.96
CA GLU A 27 5.54 -14.21 -6.67
C GLU A 27 6.31 -13.45 -5.59
N LYS A 28 7.48 -12.91 -5.93
CA LYS A 28 8.26 -12.07 -5.01
C LYS A 28 7.50 -10.81 -4.61
N ILE A 29 6.81 -10.18 -5.55
CA ILE A 29 5.97 -9.01 -5.27
C ILE A 29 4.87 -9.38 -4.28
N MET A 30 4.19 -10.49 -4.50
CA MET A 30 3.09 -10.95 -3.64
C MET A 30 3.55 -11.39 -2.26
N ASN A 31 4.82 -11.68 -2.08
CA ASN A 31 5.41 -12.01 -0.77
C ASN A 31 6.04 -10.81 -0.08
N ALA A 32 6.20 -9.69 -0.77
CA ALA A 32 6.87 -8.53 -0.22
C ALA A 32 6.00 -7.78 0.79
N ARG A 33 6.67 -7.19 1.78
CA ARG A 33 6.06 -6.37 2.81
C ARG A 33 6.68 -4.97 2.71
N VAL A 34 5.86 -3.98 2.42
CA VAL A 34 6.31 -2.60 2.20
C VAL A 34 5.63 -1.67 3.20
N LEU A 35 6.42 -0.85 3.88
CA LEU A 35 5.90 0.20 4.75
C LEU A 35 5.95 1.54 4.00
N VAL A 36 4.82 2.22 3.96
CA VAL A 36 4.71 3.57 3.42
C VAL A 36 4.61 4.55 4.58
N VAL A 37 5.57 5.43 4.70
CA VAL A 37 5.58 6.47 5.73
C VAL A 37 4.87 7.69 5.18
N GLY A 38 3.68 7.93 5.69
CA GLY A 38 2.82 9.02 5.23
C GLY A 38 1.81 8.59 4.16
N ALA A 39 0.57 8.97 4.35
CA ALA A 39 -0.52 8.72 3.39
C ALA A 39 -0.94 10.02 2.69
N GLY A 40 0.03 10.89 2.41
CA GLY A 40 -0.17 12.19 1.81
C GLY A 40 0.24 12.27 0.34
N GLY A 41 0.92 13.36 -0.03
CA GLY A 41 1.21 13.71 -1.42
C GLY A 41 1.95 12.64 -2.22
N LEU A 42 3.07 12.11 -1.71
CA LEU A 42 3.82 11.07 -2.40
C LEU A 42 3.36 9.67 -1.99
N GLY A 43 2.99 9.48 -0.73
CA GLY A 43 2.51 8.18 -0.24
C GLY A 43 1.21 7.73 -0.88
N ALA A 44 0.33 8.67 -1.22
CA ALA A 44 -0.95 8.36 -1.85
C ALA A 44 -0.79 7.63 -3.20
N PRO A 45 -0.11 8.20 -4.21
CA PRO A 45 0.06 7.48 -5.48
C PRO A 45 0.91 6.23 -5.35
N VAL A 46 1.95 6.24 -4.51
CA VAL A 46 2.79 5.05 -4.29
C VAL A 46 1.94 3.91 -3.74
N SER A 47 1.11 4.16 -2.74
CA SER A 47 0.25 3.12 -2.15
C SER A 47 -0.71 2.53 -3.17
N LEU A 48 -1.31 3.37 -4.03
CA LEU A 48 -2.23 2.90 -5.07
C LEU A 48 -1.52 2.00 -6.09
N TYR A 49 -0.35 2.41 -6.57
CA TYR A 49 0.39 1.63 -7.55
C TYR A 49 0.96 0.33 -6.96
N LEU A 50 1.44 0.35 -5.72
CA LEU A 50 1.90 -0.86 -5.05
C LEU A 50 0.75 -1.86 -4.88
N ALA A 51 -0.44 -1.37 -4.53
CA ALA A 51 -1.62 -2.22 -4.41
C ALA A 51 -2.00 -2.84 -5.75
N ALA A 52 -2.01 -2.03 -6.81
CA ALA A 52 -2.31 -2.51 -8.16
C ALA A 52 -1.31 -3.55 -8.64
N ALA A 53 -0.03 -3.39 -8.28
CA ALA A 53 1.03 -4.34 -8.63
C ALA A 53 0.96 -5.66 -7.85
N GLY A 54 0.21 -5.69 -6.76
CA GLY A 54 0.02 -6.92 -5.99
C GLY A 54 1.01 -7.13 -4.85
N ILE A 55 1.57 -6.06 -4.29
CA ILE A 55 2.39 -6.18 -3.06
C ILE A 55 1.57 -6.94 -2.01
N GLY A 56 2.18 -7.94 -1.39
CA GLY A 56 1.47 -8.82 -0.46
C GLY A 56 0.94 -8.10 0.77
N THR A 57 1.78 -7.28 1.40
CA THR A 57 1.41 -6.51 2.58
C THR A 57 1.89 -5.07 2.44
N ILE A 58 0.99 -4.11 2.65
CA ILE A 58 1.29 -2.69 2.70
C ILE A 58 0.99 -2.18 4.11
N GLY A 59 2.03 -1.72 4.81
CA GLY A 59 1.86 -0.99 6.06
C GLY A 59 1.79 0.50 5.77
N ILE A 60 0.97 1.23 6.49
CA ILE A 60 0.85 2.68 6.35
C ILE A 60 0.91 3.31 7.72
N VAL A 61 1.83 4.24 7.92
CA VAL A 61 1.94 4.99 9.16
C VAL A 61 1.70 6.47 8.87
N ASP A 62 0.73 7.06 9.56
CA ASP A 62 0.37 8.48 9.44
C ASP A 62 -0.44 8.90 10.66
N ALA A 63 -0.20 10.08 11.18
CA ALA A 63 -0.87 10.57 12.38
C ALA A 63 -2.04 11.51 12.07
N ASP A 64 -2.24 11.89 10.80
CA ASP A 64 -3.20 12.92 10.44
C ASP A 64 -4.57 12.36 10.05
N VAL A 65 -5.55 13.25 10.09
CA VAL A 65 -6.86 13.01 9.47
C VAL A 65 -6.89 13.70 8.10
N VAL A 66 -7.80 13.23 7.24
CA VAL A 66 -8.00 13.84 5.93
C VAL A 66 -8.59 15.23 6.09
N ASP A 67 -8.00 16.21 5.41
CA ASP A 67 -8.48 17.58 5.37
C ASP A 67 -8.87 17.97 3.95
N LEU A 68 -9.85 18.83 3.81
CA LEU A 68 -10.32 19.25 2.49
C LEU A 68 -9.19 19.81 1.62
N SER A 69 -8.24 20.52 2.22
CA SER A 69 -7.08 21.09 1.53
C SER A 69 -6.11 20.03 0.97
N ASN A 70 -6.22 18.79 1.42
CA ASN A 70 -5.38 17.69 0.92
C ASN A 70 -5.85 17.14 -0.43
N LEU A 71 -7.13 17.29 -0.75
CA LEU A 71 -7.78 16.55 -1.85
C LEU A 71 -7.30 16.94 -3.24
N GLN A 72 -6.73 18.14 -3.39
CA GLN A 72 -6.22 18.58 -4.70
C GLN A 72 -4.98 17.80 -5.16
N ARG A 73 -4.28 17.08 -4.25
CA ARG A 73 -3.07 16.32 -4.58
C ARG A 73 -3.00 14.92 -3.96
N GLN A 74 -3.74 14.69 -2.87
CA GLN A 74 -3.72 13.40 -2.19
C GLN A 74 -4.86 12.52 -2.72
N VAL A 75 -4.64 11.96 -3.90
CA VAL A 75 -5.67 11.29 -4.71
C VAL A 75 -6.27 10.03 -4.08
N ILE A 76 -5.67 9.48 -3.05
CA ILE A 76 -6.20 8.31 -2.34
C ILE A 76 -7.35 8.69 -1.40
N HIS A 77 -7.49 9.97 -1.08
CA HIS A 77 -8.53 10.45 -0.19
C HIS A 77 -9.65 11.12 -0.98
N PHE A 78 -10.89 10.85 -0.59
CA PHE A 78 -12.08 11.38 -1.26
C PHE A 78 -12.76 12.42 -0.36
N THR A 79 -13.65 13.21 -0.95
CA THR A 79 -14.41 14.21 -0.20
C THR A 79 -15.15 13.62 1.00
N LYS A 80 -15.69 12.40 0.85
CA LYS A 80 -16.36 11.70 1.94
C LYS A 80 -15.43 11.35 3.11
N ASP A 81 -14.13 11.36 2.89
CA ASP A 81 -13.14 10.94 3.87
C ASP A 81 -12.66 12.07 4.78
N VAL A 82 -13.07 13.32 4.52
CA VAL A 82 -12.68 14.47 5.37
C VAL A 82 -13.01 14.16 6.83
N GLY A 83 -12.01 14.31 7.71
CA GLY A 83 -12.12 13.99 9.13
C GLY A 83 -11.82 12.54 9.50
N VAL A 84 -11.61 11.67 8.52
CA VAL A 84 -11.23 10.26 8.75
C VAL A 84 -9.72 10.17 8.86
N PRO A 85 -9.16 9.32 9.73
CA PRO A 85 -7.71 9.10 9.75
C PRO A 85 -7.20 8.70 8.36
N LYS A 86 -6.11 9.31 7.92
CA LYS A 86 -5.55 9.04 6.58
C LYS A 86 -5.24 7.57 6.37
N VAL A 87 -4.76 6.87 7.41
CA VAL A 87 -4.46 5.45 7.30
C VAL A 87 -5.71 4.61 7.01
N LYS A 88 -6.85 4.99 7.58
CA LYS A 88 -8.13 4.28 7.34
C LYS A 88 -8.66 4.56 5.94
N SER A 89 -8.59 5.82 5.51
CA SER A 89 -8.98 6.19 4.15
C SER A 89 -8.13 5.44 3.12
N ALA A 90 -6.82 5.37 3.33
CA ALA A 90 -5.91 4.64 2.44
C ALA A 90 -6.19 3.14 2.42
N GLU A 91 -6.43 2.54 3.58
CA GLU A 91 -6.79 1.11 3.68
C GLU A 91 -8.00 0.78 2.83
N GLU A 92 -9.05 1.59 2.92
CA GLU A 92 -10.27 1.39 2.14
C GLU A 92 -9.99 1.37 0.63
N LYS A 93 -9.19 2.33 0.15
CA LYS A 93 -8.89 2.45 -1.28
C LYS A 93 -7.99 1.33 -1.78
N ILE A 94 -6.99 0.94 -0.99
CA ILE A 94 -6.10 -0.17 -1.33
C ILE A 94 -6.92 -1.46 -1.47
N LYS A 95 -7.80 -1.73 -0.51
CA LYS A 95 -8.68 -2.91 -0.55
C LYS A 95 -9.63 -2.89 -1.74
N ALA A 96 -10.11 -1.70 -2.13
CA ALA A 96 -10.98 -1.56 -3.29
C ALA A 96 -10.24 -1.80 -4.61
N ILE A 97 -8.97 -1.44 -4.69
CA ILE A 97 -8.14 -1.66 -5.88
C ILE A 97 -7.74 -3.13 -5.99
N ASN A 98 -7.28 -3.71 -4.90
CA ASN A 98 -6.81 -5.09 -4.88
C ASN A 98 -7.13 -5.75 -3.53
N PRO A 99 -8.21 -6.52 -3.44
CA PRO A 99 -8.64 -7.13 -2.18
C PRO A 99 -7.66 -8.17 -1.63
N ASP A 100 -6.73 -8.67 -2.44
CA ASP A 100 -5.73 -9.64 -2.00
C ASP A 100 -4.59 -9.00 -1.21
N VAL A 101 -4.44 -7.67 -1.27
CA VAL A 101 -3.40 -6.96 -0.53
C VAL A 101 -3.79 -6.87 0.94
N LYS A 102 -2.88 -7.28 1.82
CA LYS A 102 -3.06 -7.12 3.26
C LYS A 102 -2.60 -5.73 3.67
N VAL A 103 -3.41 -5.01 4.44
CA VAL A 103 -3.08 -3.65 4.89
C VAL A 103 -2.93 -3.64 6.40
N GLU A 104 -1.82 -3.05 6.85
CA GLU A 104 -1.55 -2.83 8.27
C GLU A 104 -1.47 -1.33 8.51
N THR A 105 -2.32 -0.81 9.38
CA THR A 105 -2.41 0.64 9.62
C THR A 105 -1.85 1.01 10.97
N TYR A 106 -1.10 2.12 11.00
CA TYR A 106 -0.52 2.68 12.23
C TYR A 106 -0.93 4.16 12.30
N TYR A 107 -1.93 4.44 13.11
CA TYR A 107 -2.43 5.81 13.30
C TYR A 107 -1.58 6.50 14.37
N GLU A 108 -0.35 6.85 14.00
CA GLU A 108 0.63 7.44 14.91
C GLU A 108 1.75 8.10 14.14
N PHE A 109 2.53 8.94 14.82
CA PHE A 109 3.78 9.46 14.26
C PHE A 109 4.87 8.41 14.37
N LEU A 110 5.69 8.30 13.33
CA LEU A 110 6.89 7.47 13.35
C LEU A 110 8.00 8.28 14.00
N ASP A 111 8.46 7.83 15.17
CA ASP A 111 9.53 8.48 15.93
C ASP A 111 10.48 7.44 16.53
N SER A 112 11.45 7.90 17.31
CA SER A 112 12.46 7.01 17.91
C SER A 112 11.88 5.98 18.88
N SER A 113 10.68 6.20 19.41
CA SER A 113 10.08 5.29 20.39
C SER A 113 9.40 4.07 19.73
N ASN A 114 8.95 4.20 18.47
CA ASN A 114 8.20 3.15 17.77
C ASN A 114 8.82 2.70 16.45
N ALA A 115 9.74 3.47 15.89
CA ALA A 115 10.25 3.25 14.53
C ALA A 115 10.84 1.85 14.33
N LEU A 116 11.72 1.41 15.22
CA LEU A 116 12.38 0.11 15.06
C LEU A 116 11.38 -1.04 15.14
N ASP A 117 10.40 -0.95 16.03
CA ASP A 117 9.40 -2.01 16.19
C ASP A 117 8.49 -2.13 14.96
N ILE A 118 8.20 -1.02 14.30
CA ILE A 118 7.38 -1.02 13.09
C ILE A 118 8.21 -1.43 11.88
N ILE A 119 9.36 -0.79 11.66
CA ILE A 119 10.20 -0.96 10.47
C ILE A 119 10.68 -2.40 10.31
N LYS A 120 11.04 -3.07 11.40
CA LYS A 120 11.59 -4.43 11.36
C LYS A 120 10.65 -5.46 10.73
N GLU A 121 9.36 -5.17 10.68
CA GLU A 121 8.36 -6.07 10.11
C GLU A 121 8.27 -5.98 8.58
N TYR A 122 9.04 -5.09 7.95
CA TYR A 122 8.92 -4.80 6.51
C TYR A 122 10.23 -5.00 5.78
N ASP A 123 10.10 -5.39 4.48
CA ASP A 123 11.25 -5.60 3.60
C ASP A 123 11.75 -4.28 3.00
N PHE A 124 10.82 -3.36 2.73
CA PHE A 124 11.10 -2.07 2.10
C PHE A 124 10.36 -0.96 2.82
N ILE A 125 11.01 0.19 2.90
CA ILE A 125 10.43 1.40 3.50
C ILE A 125 10.39 2.48 2.42
N VAL A 126 9.21 3.07 2.23
CA VAL A 126 9.00 4.19 1.31
C VAL A 126 8.65 5.42 2.13
N ASP A 127 9.44 6.46 1.96
CA ASP A 127 9.26 7.73 2.68
C ASP A 127 9.02 8.87 1.69
#